data_2ddc950ff7ad175b9fa772a8fad82886
#
_entry.id   2ddc950ff7ad175b9fa772a8fad82886
#
_cell.length_a   1.000
_cell.length_b   1.000
_cell.length_c   1.000
_cell.angle_alpha   90.00
_cell.angle_beta   90.00
_cell.angle_gamma   90.00
#
_symmetry.space_group_name_H-M   'P 1'
#
loop_
_entity.id
_entity.type
_entity.pdbx_description
1 polymer ?
#
loop_
_entity_poly.entity_id
_entity_poly.type
_entity_poly.pdbx_seq_one_letter_code
_entity_poly.pdbx_strand_id
1 'polypeptide(L)'
;MGPVQGQDLPHARQPRLPRQGRGPPYYYTYFADRLPDENDGQYYAFDVGSWRLYSLNCEISCSDSSDQAQWLRDDLATAGAGKHKMAYLHRPRYSCGTHGSSDTPDALWDILLDARTDIVVAGHDHNYQRYPRMNSDGERADDGIVSFVAGTGGSDFYDITGKESDEGCPLARSHEDNQAGVLQLTLGENSFTWAMVTVQDTVLDKGTAATLDHLG
;
A
#
# COMPACT_ATOMS: atom_id res chain seq x y z
N MET A 1 9.59 -48.03 -33.16
CA MET A 1 8.76 -47.20 -32.21
C MET A 1 9.49 -47.22 -30.89
N GLY A 2 10.19 -46.10 -30.58
CA GLY A 2 10.91 -45.90 -29.33
C GLY A 2 9.96 -45.35 -28.26
N PRO A 3 10.23 -45.55 -26.96
CA PRO A 3 9.38 -45.07 -25.89
C PRO A 3 9.45 -43.54 -25.79
N VAL A 4 8.27 -42.93 -25.65
CA VAL A 4 8.07 -41.50 -25.38
C VAL A 4 8.61 -41.22 -23.97
N GLN A 5 9.66 -40.37 -23.88
CA GLN A 5 10.15 -39.87 -22.60
C GLN A 5 9.05 -39.02 -21.95
N GLY A 6 8.66 -39.38 -20.74
CA GLY A 6 7.73 -38.62 -19.92
C GLY A 6 8.33 -37.24 -19.61
N GLN A 7 7.61 -36.20 -19.94
CA GLN A 7 7.88 -34.86 -19.46
C GLN A 7 7.63 -34.83 -17.94
N ASP A 8 8.67 -34.54 -17.17
CA ASP A 8 8.54 -34.27 -15.75
C ASP A 8 7.61 -33.06 -15.55
N LEU A 9 6.42 -33.29 -15.02
CA LEU A 9 5.56 -32.23 -14.57
C LEU A 9 6.27 -31.47 -13.44
N PRO A 10 6.23 -30.14 -13.42
CA PRO A 10 6.83 -29.39 -12.33
C PRO A 10 6.18 -29.84 -11.03
N HIS A 11 7.02 -30.30 -10.09
CA HIS A 11 6.59 -30.71 -8.76
C HIS A 11 5.81 -29.56 -8.12
N ALA A 12 4.56 -29.79 -7.75
CA ALA A 12 3.79 -28.86 -6.95
C ALA A 12 4.59 -28.58 -5.68
N ARG A 13 4.99 -27.31 -5.49
CA ARG A 13 5.71 -26.90 -4.28
C ARG A 13 4.82 -27.20 -3.07
N GLN A 14 5.34 -27.96 -2.12
CA GLN A 14 4.63 -28.19 -0.87
C GLN A 14 4.48 -26.83 -0.15
N PRO A 15 3.27 -26.53 0.41
CA PRO A 15 3.07 -25.33 1.18
C PRO A 15 4.13 -25.25 2.31
N ARG A 16 4.89 -24.18 2.37
CA ARG A 16 5.82 -23.95 3.48
C ARG A 16 4.99 -23.73 4.72
N LEU A 17 5.23 -24.53 5.76
CA LEU A 17 4.62 -24.29 7.07
C LEU A 17 5.09 -22.94 7.61
N PRO A 18 4.20 -22.12 8.19
CA PRO A 18 4.57 -20.82 8.77
C PRO A 18 5.63 -21.03 9.87
N ARG A 19 6.74 -20.29 9.78
CA ARG A 19 7.73 -20.27 10.86
C ARG A 19 7.09 -19.63 12.08
N GLN A 20 7.25 -20.24 13.25
CA GLN A 20 6.71 -19.75 14.53
C GLN A 20 7.16 -18.30 14.77
N GLY A 21 6.22 -17.40 15.08
CA GLY A 21 6.48 -16.03 15.54
C GLY A 21 6.21 -14.91 14.51
N ARG A 22 5.64 -15.20 13.33
CA ARG A 22 5.49 -14.21 12.25
C ARG A 22 4.03 -14.14 11.75
N GLY A 23 3.27 -13.19 12.28
CA GLY A 23 1.90 -12.89 11.83
C GLY A 23 0.87 -14.01 12.04
N PRO A 24 -0.40 -13.78 11.70
CA PRO A 24 -1.42 -14.81 11.84
C PRO A 24 -1.09 -15.99 10.92
N PRO A 25 -0.94 -17.22 11.43
CA PRO A 25 -0.53 -18.39 10.65
C PRO A 25 -1.45 -18.67 9.46
N TYR A 26 -2.71 -18.25 9.55
CA TYR A 26 -3.72 -18.44 8.51
C TYR A 26 -3.48 -17.60 7.25
N TYR A 27 -2.93 -16.39 7.36
CA TYR A 27 -2.62 -15.52 6.22
C TYR A 27 -1.60 -16.20 5.29
N TYR A 28 -0.46 -16.60 5.85
CA TYR A 28 0.61 -17.25 5.08
C TYR A 28 0.22 -18.62 4.54
N THR A 29 -0.66 -19.33 5.23
CA THR A 29 -1.19 -20.60 4.74
C THR A 29 -2.17 -20.39 3.59
N TYR A 30 -3.05 -19.40 3.70
CA TYR A 30 -4.08 -19.13 2.69
C TYR A 30 -3.49 -18.57 1.39
N PHE A 31 -2.46 -17.70 1.51
CA PHE A 31 -1.82 -17.05 0.38
C PHE A 31 -0.48 -17.70 -0.03
N ALA A 32 -0.13 -18.87 0.50
CA ALA A 32 1.18 -19.50 0.34
C ALA A 32 1.64 -19.67 -1.11
N ASP A 33 0.70 -19.88 -2.04
CA ASP A 33 0.94 -20.03 -3.48
C ASP A 33 1.00 -18.70 -4.24
N ARG A 34 0.71 -17.58 -3.57
CA ARG A 34 0.63 -16.24 -4.16
C ARG A 34 1.66 -15.26 -3.60
N LEU A 35 2.16 -15.54 -2.40
CA LEU A 35 3.21 -14.72 -1.80
C LEU A 35 4.56 -15.06 -2.43
N PRO A 36 5.38 -14.04 -2.77
CA PRO A 36 6.73 -14.30 -3.25
C PRO A 36 7.60 -14.91 -2.15
N ASP A 37 8.64 -15.65 -2.56
CA ASP A 37 9.65 -16.20 -1.63
C ASP A 37 10.53 -15.10 -0.99
N GLU A 38 10.54 -13.91 -1.59
CA GLU A 38 11.30 -12.77 -1.12
C GLU A 38 10.84 -12.35 0.28
N ASN A 39 11.80 -12.13 1.18
CA ASN A 39 11.56 -11.72 2.57
C ASN A 39 10.51 -12.58 3.30
N ASP A 40 10.44 -13.87 2.95
CA ASP A 40 9.43 -14.80 3.47
C ASP A 40 7.97 -14.32 3.23
N GLY A 41 7.74 -13.50 2.19
CA GLY A 41 6.43 -12.92 1.86
C GLY A 41 5.93 -11.85 2.83
N GLN A 42 6.78 -11.34 3.72
CA GLN A 42 6.38 -10.33 4.71
C GLN A 42 6.31 -8.92 4.12
N TYR A 43 7.22 -8.61 3.21
CA TYR A 43 7.24 -7.42 2.39
C TYR A 43 7.88 -7.77 1.04
N TYR A 44 7.41 -7.17 -0.03
CA TYR A 44 7.85 -7.51 -1.38
C TYR A 44 7.46 -6.40 -2.35
N ALA A 45 8.00 -6.46 -3.57
CA ALA A 45 7.61 -5.58 -4.66
C ALA A 45 7.38 -6.36 -5.95
N PHE A 46 6.55 -5.80 -6.83
CA PHE A 46 6.28 -6.34 -8.15
C PHE A 46 5.91 -5.23 -9.12
N ASP A 47 6.05 -5.52 -10.42
CA ASP A 47 5.79 -4.57 -11.49
C ASP A 47 4.40 -4.76 -12.09
N VAL A 48 3.75 -3.62 -12.40
CA VAL A 48 2.52 -3.55 -13.18
C VAL A 48 2.70 -2.47 -14.25
N GLY A 49 3.05 -2.87 -15.46
CA GLY A 49 3.39 -1.92 -16.53
C GLY A 49 4.58 -1.03 -16.15
N SER A 50 4.39 0.28 -16.21
CA SER A 50 5.39 1.29 -15.82
C SER A 50 5.45 1.56 -14.31
N TRP A 51 4.68 0.84 -13.50
CA TRP A 51 4.61 1.00 -12.06
C TRP A 51 5.33 -0.11 -11.32
N ARG A 52 5.95 0.25 -10.19
CA ARG A 52 6.43 -0.69 -9.18
C ARG A 52 5.62 -0.53 -7.91
N LEU A 53 5.05 -1.64 -7.46
CA LEU A 53 4.15 -1.73 -6.31
C LEU A 53 4.89 -2.39 -5.15
N TYR A 54 4.81 -1.78 -3.97
CA TYR A 54 5.45 -2.22 -2.73
C TYR A 54 4.40 -2.65 -1.72
N SER A 55 4.45 -3.92 -1.31
CA SER A 55 3.72 -4.44 -0.16
C SER A 55 4.61 -4.28 1.07
N LEU A 56 4.23 -3.42 2.00
CA LEU A 56 5.00 -3.11 3.20
C LEU A 56 4.28 -3.61 4.45
N ASN A 57 5.04 -3.90 5.51
CA ASN A 57 4.50 -4.50 6.72
C ASN A 57 5.07 -3.84 7.98
N CYS A 58 4.28 -3.03 8.66
CA CYS A 58 4.64 -2.42 9.94
C CYS A 58 4.07 -3.17 11.16
N GLU A 59 3.63 -4.42 11.00
CA GLU A 59 3.43 -5.35 12.11
C GLU A 59 4.73 -6.08 12.49
N ILE A 60 5.80 -5.86 11.71
CA ILE A 60 7.20 -6.13 12.03
C ILE A 60 7.95 -4.80 12.16
N SER A 61 9.26 -4.83 12.46
CA SER A 61 10.05 -3.60 12.51
C SER A 61 10.04 -2.88 11.17
N CYS A 62 9.59 -1.62 11.17
CA CYS A 62 9.66 -0.69 10.03
C CYS A 62 10.42 0.59 10.41
N SER A 63 11.30 0.52 11.41
CA SER A 63 12.21 1.61 11.77
C SER A 63 13.23 1.87 10.65
N ASP A 64 13.84 3.02 10.66
CA ASP A 64 14.83 3.45 9.68
C ASP A 64 15.99 2.46 9.48
N SER A 65 16.42 1.78 10.54
CA SER A 65 17.47 0.77 10.55
C SER A 65 16.99 -0.67 10.36
N SER A 66 15.70 -0.89 10.05
CA SER A 66 15.16 -2.23 9.84
C SER A 66 15.62 -2.83 8.51
N ASP A 67 15.65 -4.17 8.44
CA ASP A 67 15.93 -4.89 7.19
C ASP A 67 14.96 -4.49 6.07
N GLN A 68 13.69 -4.23 6.42
CA GLN A 68 12.67 -3.78 5.47
C GLN A 68 12.98 -2.38 4.92
N ALA A 69 13.40 -1.44 5.78
CA ALA A 69 13.75 -0.09 5.35
C ALA A 69 15.00 -0.10 4.44
N GLN A 70 16.00 -0.91 4.77
CA GLN A 70 17.18 -1.07 3.92
C GLN A 70 16.81 -1.70 2.57
N TRP A 71 16.06 -2.79 2.56
CA TRP A 71 15.55 -3.42 1.34
C TRP A 71 14.76 -2.45 0.47
N LEU A 72 13.88 -1.65 1.07
CA LEU A 72 13.08 -0.66 0.35
C LEU A 72 13.95 0.38 -0.36
N ARG A 73 14.98 0.92 0.33
CA ARG A 73 15.93 1.85 -0.28
C ARG A 73 16.68 1.22 -1.47
N ASP A 74 17.17 0.00 -1.29
CA ASP A 74 17.94 -0.71 -2.32
C ASP A 74 17.08 -1.02 -3.55
N ASP A 75 15.82 -1.44 -3.34
CA ASP A 75 14.91 -1.73 -4.43
C ASP A 75 14.46 -0.45 -5.16
N LEU A 76 14.14 0.63 -4.42
CA LEU A 76 13.79 1.93 -5.01
C LEU A 76 14.93 2.49 -5.86
N ALA A 77 16.18 2.33 -5.44
CA ALA A 77 17.37 2.79 -6.15
C ALA A 77 17.72 1.93 -7.37
N THR A 78 17.20 0.72 -7.46
CA THR A 78 17.53 -0.25 -8.53
C THR A 78 16.31 -0.60 -9.39
N ALA A 79 15.52 -1.59 -9.00
CA ALA A 79 14.37 -2.06 -9.77
C ALA A 79 13.22 -1.04 -9.84
N GLY A 80 13.13 -0.14 -8.85
CA GLY A 80 12.18 0.98 -8.82
C GLY A 80 12.64 2.23 -9.55
N ALA A 81 13.92 2.31 -9.94
CA ALA A 81 14.46 3.50 -10.61
C ALA A 81 13.75 3.78 -11.94
N GLY A 82 13.34 5.03 -12.15
CA GLY A 82 12.63 5.47 -13.35
C GLY A 82 11.19 4.96 -13.51
N LYS A 83 10.64 4.25 -12.51
CA LYS A 83 9.24 3.81 -12.50
C LYS A 83 8.37 4.69 -11.63
N HIS A 84 7.08 4.75 -11.93
CA HIS A 84 6.08 5.24 -11.00
C HIS A 84 5.96 4.27 -9.83
N LYS A 85 5.62 4.80 -8.66
CA LYS A 85 5.67 4.02 -7.43
C LYS A 85 4.36 4.11 -6.67
N MET A 86 3.91 2.95 -6.18
CA MET A 86 2.80 2.84 -5.27
C MET A 86 3.19 1.91 -4.12
N ALA A 87 2.89 2.30 -2.88
CA ALA A 87 3.04 1.41 -1.73
C ALA A 87 1.67 1.16 -1.06
N TYR A 88 1.55 0.01 -0.41
CA TYR A 88 0.41 -0.28 0.46
C TYR A 88 0.87 -1.00 1.72
N LEU A 89 0.23 -0.64 2.84
CA LEU A 89 0.53 -1.16 4.17
C LEU A 89 -0.72 -1.10 5.05
N HIS A 90 -0.68 -1.72 6.24
CA HIS A 90 -1.86 -1.75 7.10
C HIS A 90 -2.12 -0.41 7.78
N ARG A 91 -1.13 0.17 8.49
CA ARG A 91 -1.31 1.38 9.29
C ARG A 91 -1.05 2.64 8.47
N PRO A 92 -1.99 3.60 8.43
CA PRO A 92 -1.78 4.87 7.75
C PRO A 92 -0.79 5.76 8.51
N ARG A 93 0.03 6.53 7.78
CA ARG A 93 0.80 7.64 8.38
C ARG A 93 -0.15 8.74 8.85
N TYR A 94 -1.11 9.11 8.02
CA TYR A 94 -2.12 10.13 8.32
C TYR A 94 -3.51 9.52 8.32
N SER A 95 -4.27 9.74 9.40
CA SER A 95 -5.68 9.36 9.50
C SER A 95 -6.45 10.33 10.40
N CYS A 96 -7.63 10.69 9.95
CA CYS A 96 -8.62 11.43 10.74
C CYS A 96 -9.70 10.50 11.33
N GLY A 97 -9.50 9.19 11.21
CA GLY A 97 -10.39 8.20 11.80
C GLY A 97 -10.14 8.01 13.30
N THR A 98 -10.85 7.07 13.88
CA THR A 98 -10.83 6.80 15.32
C THR A 98 -9.45 6.42 15.87
N HIS A 99 -8.62 5.74 15.07
CA HIS A 99 -7.27 5.37 15.48
C HIS A 99 -6.25 6.51 15.31
N GLY A 100 -6.55 7.49 14.46
CA GLY A 100 -5.68 8.63 14.19
C GLY A 100 -4.44 8.30 13.35
N SER A 101 -3.61 9.32 13.17
CA SER A 101 -2.31 9.20 12.50
C SER A 101 -1.35 8.31 13.31
N SER A 102 -0.44 7.62 12.63
CA SER A 102 0.52 6.70 13.26
C SER A 102 1.95 7.05 12.88
N ASP A 103 2.82 7.14 13.87
CA ASP A 103 4.27 7.31 13.68
C ASP A 103 4.96 5.99 13.31
N THR A 104 4.24 4.86 13.39
CA THR A 104 4.82 3.55 13.09
C THR A 104 5.43 3.46 11.68
N PRO A 105 4.78 3.97 10.61
CA PRO A 105 5.34 3.92 9.26
C PRO A 105 6.23 5.11 8.88
N ASP A 106 6.59 6.03 9.79
CA ASP A 106 7.30 7.27 9.48
C ASP A 106 8.56 7.04 8.64
N ALA A 107 9.43 6.15 9.09
CA ALA A 107 10.67 5.91 8.37
C ALA A 107 10.44 5.36 6.95
N LEU A 108 9.41 4.52 6.76
CA LEU A 108 9.05 4.04 5.42
C LEU A 108 8.40 5.13 4.58
N TRP A 109 7.61 6.01 5.20
CA TRP A 109 7.01 7.16 4.53
C TRP A 109 8.10 8.10 4.00
N ASP A 110 9.10 8.44 4.83
CA ASP A 110 10.21 9.31 4.43
C ASP A 110 11.00 8.71 3.27
N ILE A 111 11.31 7.42 3.32
CA ILE A 111 12.00 6.70 2.22
C ILE A 111 11.16 6.76 0.92
N LEU A 112 9.85 6.56 1.02
CA LEU A 112 8.94 6.63 -0.12
C LEU A 112 8.83 8.05 -0.69
N LEU A 113 8.82 9.07 0.19
CA LEU A 113 8.77 10.48 -0.20
C LEU A 113 10.05 10.88 -0.93
N ASP A 114 11.22 10.55 -0.38
CA ASP A 114 12.53 10.81 -1.00
C ASP A 114 12.65 10.14 -2.38
N ALA A 115 12.04 8.97 -2.54
CA ALA A 115 11.98 8.26 -3.81
C ALA A 115 10.89 8.79 -4.76
N ARG A 116 10.17 9.87 -4.41
CA ARG A 116 9.09 10.48 -5.20
C ARG A 116 7.96 9.49 -5.49
N THR A 117 7.52 8.73 -4.49
CA THR A 117 6.39 7.80 -4.62
C THR A 117 5.10 8.55 -4.90
N ASP A 118 4.30 8.07 -5.86
CA ASP A 118 3.08 8.72 -6.29
C ASP A 118 1.92 8.48 -5.33
N ILE A 119 1.79 7.21 -4.85
CA ILE A 119 0.61 6.75 -4.11
C ILE A 119 1.00 5.90 -2.91
N VAL A 120 0.34 6.14 -1.77
CA VAL A 120 0.32 5.21 -0.63
C VAL A 120 -1.12 4.87 -0.29
N VAL A 121 -1.42 3.59 -0.09
CA VAL A 121 -2.73 3.09 0.33
C VAL A 121 -2.59 2.38 1.68
N ALA A 122 -3.45 2.73 2.63
CA ALA A 122 -3.51 2.08 3.93
C ALA A 122 -4.94 1.62 4.27
N GLY A 123 -5.05 0.79 5.28
CA GLY A 123 -6.31 0.35 5.87
C GLY A 123 -6.44 0.82 7.31
N HIS A 124 -6.61 -0.11 8.25
CA HIS A 124 -6.65 0.07 9.70
C HIS A 124 -7.84 0.85 10.24
N ASP A 125 -8.02 2.12 9.84
CA ASP A 125 -9.26 2.83 10.08
C ASP A 125 -10.33 2.36 9.08
N HIS A 126 -11.45 1.87 9.60
CA HIS A 126 -12.52 1.26 8.81
C HIS A 126 -13.45 2.31 8.19
N ASN A 127 -12.85 3.23 7.44
CA ASN A 127 -13.52 4.31 6.71
C ASN A 127 -12.76 4.63 5.42
N TYR A 128 -13.21 5.60 4.68
CA TYR A 128 -12.52 6.10 3.50
C TYR A 128 -12.02 7.52 3.72
N GLN A 129 -10.74 7.74 3.42
CA GLN A 129 -10.12 9.06 3.44
C GLN A 129 -9.18 9.18 2.25
N ARG A 130 -9.07 10.37 1.68
CA ARG A 130 -8.07 10.71 0.67
C ARG A 130 -7.37 12.00 1.02
N TYR A 131 -6.07 11.97 0.91
CA TYR A 131 -5.20 13.13 1.13
C TYR A 131 -4.59 13.58 -0.20
N PRO A 132 -4.45 14.89 -0.42
CA PRO A 132 -3.69 15.40 -1.56
C PRO A 132 -2.23 15.01 -1.41
N ARG A 133 -1.39 15.44 -2.34
CA ARG A 133 0.07 15.30 -2.18
C ARG A 133 0.52 16.01 -0.91
N MET A 134 1.21 15.27 -0.02
CA MET A 134 1.71 15.75 1.27
C MET A 134 3.15 15.32 1.48
N ASN A 135 3.90 16.18 2.21
CA ASN A 135 5.21 15.88 2.75
C ASN A 135 5.13 15.09 4.07
N SER A 136 6.28 14.89 4.73
CA SER A 136 6.39 14.21 6.03
C SER A 136 5.79 14.99 7.21
N ASP A 137 5.57 16.29 7.05
CA ASP A 137 4.95 17.13 8.07
C ASP A 137 3.41 17.18 7.95
N GLY A 138 2.82 16.40 7.03
CA GLY A 138 1.38 16.41 6.78
C GLY A 138 0.90 17.65 6.04
N GLU A 139 1.79 18.42 5.43
CA GLU A 139 1.49 19.62 4.68
C GLU A 139 1.41 19.32 3.17
N ARG A 140 0.64 20.17 2.46
CA ARG A 140 0.54 20.05 1.00
C ARG A 140 1.88 20.34 0.34
N ALA A 141 2.34 19.45 -0.53
CA ALA A 141 3.56 19.57 -1.31
C ALA A 141 3.35 19.03 -2.72
N ASP A 142 3.82 19.74 -3.76
CA ASP A 142 3.59 19.33 -5.15
C ASP A 142 4.33 18.03 -5.51
N ASP A 143 5.43 17.74 -4.85
CA ASP A 143 6.24 16.53 -4.96
C ASP A 143 5.92 15.48 -3.87
N GLY A 144 4.90 15.73 -3.07
CA GLY A 144 4.45 14.84 -2.00
C GLY A 144 3.70 13.61 -2.51
N ILE A 145 3.28 12.77 -1.59
CA ILE A 145 2.56 11.51 -1.82
C ILE A 145 1.05 11.74 -1.75
N VAL A 146 0.29 11.25 -2.71
CA VAL A 146 -1.18 11.10 -2.58
C VAL A 146 -1.44 9.86 -1.74
N SER A 147 -2.18 10.00 -0.64
CA SER A 147 -2.48 8.84 0.21
C SER A 147 -3.98 8.60 0.39
N PHE A 148 -4.29 7.33 0.61
CA PHE A 148 -5.65 6.86 0.84
C PHE A 148 -5.68 5.99 2.10
N VAL A 149 -6.71 6.18 2.91
CA VAL A 149 -7.19 5.18 3.86
C VAL A 149 -8.40 4.51 3.22
N ALA A 150 -8.34 3.21 3.01
CA ALA A 150 -9.35 2.42 2.32
C ALA A 150 -9.70 1.16 3.14
N GLY A 151 -10.13 1.37 4.38
CA GLY A 151 -10.44 0.30 5.33
C GLY A 151 -11.88 -0.22 5.28
N THR A 152 -12.62 0.06 4.21
CA THR A 152 -14.06 -0.21 4.07
C THR A 152 -14.41 -1.61 3.58
N GLY A 153 -13.50 -2.58 3.72
CA GLY A 153 -13.61 -3.91 3.12
C GLY A 153 -14.54 -4.92 3.82
N GLY A 154 -15.26 -4.54 4.89
CA GLY A 154 -16.31 -5.40 5.46
C GLY A 154 -16.17 -5.75 6.94
N SER A 155 -15.43 -4.97 7.72
CA SER A 155 -15.52 -4.95 9.19
C SER A 155 -16.45 -3.85 9.67
N ASP A 156 -16.61 -3.68 10.99
CA ASP A 156 -17.32 -2.55 11.59
C ASP A 156 -16.70 -1.23 11.11
N PHE A 157 -17.53 -0.20 10.92
CA PHE A 157 -17.05 1.10 10.50
C PHE A 157 -16.59 1.94 11.69
N TYR A 158 -15.63 2.82 11.44
CA TYR A 158 -15.10 3.76 12.41
C TYR A 158 -15.37 5.20 11.99
N ASP A 159 -15.74 6.02 12.98
CA ASP A 159 -16.04 7.43 12.77
C ASP A 159 -14.82 8.23 12.31
N ILE A 160 -15.07 9.27 11.56
CA ILE A 160 -14.10 10.32 11.27
C ILE A 160 -14.12 11.30 12.44
N THR A 161 -13.15 11.20 13.35
CA THR A 161 -13.08 11.95 14.60
C THR A 161 -11.99 13.01 14.64
N GLY A 162 -11.11 13.03 13.62
CA GLY A 162 -10.00 13.95 13.54
C GLY A 162 -10.42 15.42 13.52
N LYS A 163 -9.63 16.26 14.17
CA LYS A 163 -9.83 17.70 14.28
C LYS A 163 -8.96 18.44 13.28
N GLU A 164 -9.28 19.72 13.02
CA GLU A 164 -8.41 20.58 12.21
C GLU A 164 -6.99 20.74 12.75
N SER A 165 -6.79 20.51 14.06
CA SER A 165 -5.48 20.53 14.71
C SER A 165 -4.67 19.26 14.51
N ASP A 166 -5.27 18.18 14.04
CA ASP A 166 -4.62 16.89 13.90
C ASP A 166 -3.85 16.87 12.56
N GLU A 167 -2.65 16.31 12.58
CA GLU A 167 -1.73 16.32 11.45
C GLU A 167 -2.37 15.74 10.18
N GLY A 168 -2.33 16.50 9.09
CA GLY A 168 -2.92 16.12 7.80
C GLY A 168 -4.44 16.23 7.71
N CYS A 169 -5.18 16.24 8.82
CA CYS A 169 -6.65 16.23 8.82
C CYS A 169 -7.30 17.41 8.09
N PRO A 170 -6.80 18.64 8.17
CA PRO A 170 -7.36 19.75 7.39
C PRO A 170 -7.33 19.53 5.87
N LEU A 171 -6.45 18.66 5.39
CA LEU A 171 -6.29 18.35 3.98
C LEU A 171 -7.10 17.12 3.55
N ALA A 172 -7.61 16.35 4.49
CA ALA A 172 -8.35 15.12 4.19
C ALA A 172 -9.63 15.43 3.39
N ARG A 173 -9.92 14.55 2.44
CA ARG A 173 -11.23 14.39 1.82
C ARG A 173 -11.80 13.09 2.33
N SER A 174 -12.47 13.13 3.47
CA SER A 174 -13.14 11.98 4.05
C SER A 174 -14.54 11.83 3.47
N HIS A 175 -14.97 10.61 3.33
CA HIS A 175 -16.31 10.25 2.96
C HIS A 175 -16.86 9.27 3.97
N GLU A 176 -18.18 9.13 3.94
CA GLU A 176 -18.94 8.39 4.92
C GLU A 176 -18.26 7.13 5.43
N ASP A 177 -18.18 7.09 6.73
CA ASP A 177 -17.56 6.05 7.54
C ASP A 177 -18.42 4.79 7.71
N ASN A 178 -19.57 4.68 7.00
CA ASN A 178 -20.53 3.57 7.14
C ASN A 178 -20.90 2.91 5.81
N GLN A 179 -20.08 3.00 4.78
CA GLN A 179 -20.34 2.32 3.51
C GLN A 179 -19.22 1.36 3.14
N ALA A 180 -19.54 0.08 3.05
CA ALA A 180 -18.62 -0.90 2.52
C ALA A 180 -18.36 -0.63 1.03
N GLY A 181 -17.12 -0.81 0.63
CA GLY A 181 -16.72 -0.54 -0.74
C GLY A 181 -15.24 -0.84 -0.99
N VAL A 182 -14.81 -0.54 -2.21
CA VAL A 182 -13.44 -0.76 -2.67
C VAL A 182 -12.88 0.50 -3.34
N LEU A 183 -11.61 0.76 -3.11
CA LEU A 183 -10.84 1.75 -3.87
C LEU A 183 -10.37 1.10 -5.16
N GLN A 184 -10.83 1.62 -6.29
CA GLN A 184 -10.35 1.27 -7.62
C GLN A 184 -9.28 2.26 -8.04
N LEU A 185 -8.13 1.76 -8.47
CA LEU A 185 -7.03 2.54 -9.03
C LEU A 185 -6.77 2.12 -10.47
N THR A 186 -6.62 3.09 -11.37
CA THR A 186 -6.12 2.85 -12.73
C THR A 186 -4.78 3.56 -12.87
N LEU A 187 -3.73 2.77 -13.07
CA LEU A 187 -2.35 3.22 -13.14
C LEU A 187 -1.94 3.41 -14.60
N GLY A 188 -1.76 4.64 -15.03
CA GLY A 188 -1.35 5.02 -16.39
C GLY A 188 0.11 5.48 -16.44
N GLU A 189 0.61 5.82 -17.62
CA GLU A 189 2.00 6.25 -17.83
C GLU A 189 2.28 7.67 -17.28
N ASN A 190 1.30 8.57 -17.37
CA ASN A 190 1.49 9.98 -16.98
C ASN A 190 0.48 10.45 -15.92
N SER A 191 -0.41 9.55 -15.49
CA SER A 191 -1.44 9.86 -14.52
C SER A 191 -2.02 8.60 -13.93
N PHE A 192 -2.65 8.73 -12.78
CA PHE A 192 -3.49 7.69 -12.21
C PHE A 192 -4.87 8.25 -11.89
N THR A 193 -5.87 7.37 -11.91
CA THR A 193 -7.23 7.71 -11.51
C THR A 193 -7.68 6.85 -10.35
N TRP A 194 -8.60 7.35 -9.56
CA TRP A 194 -9.23 6.61 -8.47
C TRP A 194 -10.74 6.73 -8.52
N ALA A 195 -11.41 5.72 -7.99
CA ALA A 195 -12.82 5.75 -7.64
C ALA A 195 -13.05 4.92 -6.37
N MET A 196 -13.66 5.53 -5.36
CA MET A 196 -14.20 4.80 -4.20
C MET A 196 -15.61 4.35 -4.55
N VAL A 197 -15.82 3.05 -4.72
CA VAL A 197 -17.09 2.45 -5.17
C VAL A 197 -17.67 1.60 -4.04
N THR A 198 -18.90 1.90 -3.65
CA THR A 198 -19.61 1.14 -2.62
C THR A 198 -20.15 -0.18 -3.15
N VAL A 199 -20.57 -1.06 -2.25
CA VAL A 199 -21.27 -2.33 -2.61
C VAL A 199 -22.63 -2.11 -3.28
N GLN A 200 -23.14 -0.88 -3.31
CA GLN A 200 -24.35 -0.48 -4.04
C GLN A 200 -24.02 0.21 -5.39
N ASP A 201 -22.80 0.05 -5.90
CA ASP A 201 -22.31 0.68 -7.14
C ASP A 201 -22.35 2.23 -7.12
N THR A 202 -22.37 2.85 -5.93
CA THR A 202 -22.29 4.30 -5.78
C THR A 202 -20.83 4.72 -5.74
N VAL A 203 -20.48 5.73 -6.55
CA VAL A 203 -19.15 6.35 -6.51
C VAL A 203 -19.17 7.49 -5.50
N LEU A 204 -18.48 7.32 -4.37
CA LEU A 204 -18.39 8.32 -3.28
C LEU A 204 -17.34 9.39 -3.59
N ASP A 205 -16.20 9.00 -4.11
CA ASP A 205 -15.10 9.88 -4.50
C ASP A 205 -14.47 9.36 -5.78
N LYS A 206 -14.02 10.26 -6.65
CA LYS A 206 -13.24 9.95 -7.84
C LYS A 206 -12.38 11.11 -8.25
N GLY A 207 -11.31 10.81 -8.97
CA GLY A 207 -10.46 11.86 -9.51
C GLY A 207 -9.30 11.32 -10.33
N THR A 208 -8.45 12.25 -10.72
CA THR A 208 -7.24 12.01 -11.50
C THR A 208 -6.12 12.89 -10.95
N ALA A 209 -4.91 12.36 -10.90
CA ALA A 209 -3.70 13.12 -10.63
C ALA A 209 -2.61 12.73 -11.65
N ALA A 210 -1.77 13.70 -12.00
CA ALA A 210 -0.56 13.41 -12.76
C ALA A 210 0.41 12.61 -11.89
N THR A 211 1.18 11.72 -12.51
CA THR A 211 2.33 11.08 -11.85
C THR A 211 3.44 12.11 -11.63
N LEU A 212 4.31 11.84 -10.66
CA LEU A 212 5.53 12.60 -10.49
C LEU A 212 6.50 12.29 -11.65
N ASP A 213 7.34 13.25 -11.99
CA ASP A 213 8.41 13.03 -12.97
C ASP A 213 9.52 12.19 -12.33
N HIS A 214 9.79 11.04 -12.90
CA HIS A 214 10.84 10.10 -12.47
C HIS A 214 12.01 10.03 -13.44
N LEU A 215 11.97 10.83 -14.53
CA LEU A 215 12.96 10.86 -15.59
C LEU A 215 13.99 11.97 -15.34
N GLY A 216 14.46 12.11 -14.10
CA GLY A 216 15.52 13.05 -13.72
C GLY A 216 16.90 12.43 -13.80
#